data_cccc0502e985e1d8ef969e9eb805eada
#
_entry.id   cccc0502e985e1d8ef969e9eb805eada
#
_cell.length_a   1.000
_cell.length_b   1.000
_cell.length_c   1.000
_cell.angle_alpha   90.00
_cell.angle_beta   90.00
_cell.angle_gamma   90.00
#
_symmetry.space_group_name_H-M   'P 1'
#
loop_
_entity.id
_entity.type
_entity.pdbx_description
1 polymer ?
#
loop_
_entity_poly.entity_id
_entity_poly.type
_entity_poly.pdbx_seq_one_letter_code
_entity_poly.pdbx_strand_id
1 'polypeptide(L)'
;MKRFLCLSVFVAAALASPAAFAADECAKIMATGHPQYPALAYKDGDAIVGAVPTLVETIAKQINVPLESKAMGSWADAQAAARDGKADMIFGVYYNDERAQYLDYVQPAFMFDDVAIFVAKGKSFPFTGQDDLIGKKGVTNEGESYGNEFDTFMKAKLDVARVDGIDNAFKDLLAGKAEYLIAGYYPGTAEAAKAGLKDQVEVLDQALLTAEMFVAFSKKSPCRSLAEKFGQGITELTTDNSFDAMVTEAGKAWDAGQGKE
;
A
#
# COMPACT_ATOMS: atom_id res chain seq x y z
N MET A 1 47.46 -74.11 -27.91
CA MET A 1 46.83 -73.51 -26.71
C MET A 1 46.94 -72.01 -26.83
N LYS A 2 45.83 -71.29 -27.28
CA LYS A 2 45.79 -69.84 -27.43
C LYS A 2 44.87 -69.31 -26.35
N ARG A 3 45.44 -68.53 -25.40
CA ARG A 3 44.71 -67.85 -24.35
C ARG A 3 44.16 -66.50 -24.90
N PHE A 4 42.84 -66.36 -24.94
CA PHE A 4 42.16 -65.06 -25.18
C PHE A 4 42.05 -64.32 -23.86
N LEU A 5 42.59 -63.09 -23.84
CA LEU A 5 42.46 -62.12 -22.74
C LEU A 5 41.30 -61.21 -23.06
N CYS A 6 40.19 -61.37 -22.32
CA CYS A 6 39.06 -60.41 -22.42
C CYS A 6 39.36 -59.19 -21.58
N LEU A 7 39.48 -58.04 -22.21
CA LEU A 7 39.65 -56.76 -21.59
C LEU A 7 38.24 -56.15 -21.39
N SER A 8 37.79 -56.11 -20.13
CA SER A 8 36.51 -55.48 -19.76
C SER A 8 36.71 -53.99 -19.58
N VAL A 9 36.13 -53.18 -20.46
CA VAL A 9 36.10 -51.71 -20.36
C VAL A 9 34.94 -51.34 -19.44
N PHE A 10 35.24 -50.81 -18.25
CA PHE A 10 34.26 -50.17 -17.39
C PHE A 10 34.02 -48.74 -17.85
N VAL A 11 32.84 -48.44 -18.41
CA VAL A 11 32.38 -47.10 -18.68
C VAL A 11 31.74 -46.56 -17.40
N ALA A 12 32.44 -45.65 -16.72
CA ALA A 12 31.88 -44.87 -15.60
C ALA A 12 30.95 -43.78 -16.14
N ALA A 13 29.63 -44.01 -16.07
CA ALA A 13 28.66 -42.98 -16.34
C ALA A 13 28.66 -41.94 -15.20
N ALA A 14 29.20 -40.75 -15.43
CA ALA A 14 29.11 -39.61 -14.55
C ALA A 14 27.65 -39.11 -14.54
N LEU A 15 26.91 -39.39 -13.48
CA LEU A 15 25.61 -38.80 -13.17
C LEU A 15 25.84 -37.32 -12.84
N ALA A 16 25.70 -36.45 -13.83
CA ALA A 16 25.58 -35.03 -13.59
C ALA A 16 24.23 -34.76 -12.92
N SER A 17 24.24 -34.60 -11.59
CA SER A 17 23.07 -34.09 -10.86
C SER A 17 22.76 -32.68 -11.40
N PRO A 18 21.51 -32.39 -11.81
CA PRO A 18 21.14 -31.02 -12.10
C PRO A 18 21.32 -30.22 -10.82
N ALA A 19 22.15 -29.15 -10.86
CA ALA A 19 22.18 -28.18 -9.81
C ALA A 19 20.76 -27.59 -9.72
N ALA A 20 20.00 -28.00 -8.69
CA ALA A 20 18.80 -27.28 -8.32
C ALA A 20 19.27 -25.87 -7.99
N PHE A 21 18.91 -24.90 -8.82
CA PHE A 21 18.94 -23.49 -8.42
C PHE A 21 18.02 -23.43 -7.21
N ALA A 22 18.60 -23.37 -6.01
CA ALA A 22 17.87 -23.00 -4.82
C ALA A 22 17.27 -21.63 -5.13
N ALA A 23 15.95 -21.55 -5.24
CA ALA A 23 15.28 -20.26 -5.21
C ALA A 23 15.78 -19.57 -3.94
N ASP A 24 16.23 -18.32 -4.03
CA ASP A 24 16.64 -17.55 -2.87
C ASP A 24 15.50 -17.62 -1.86
N GLU A 25 15.74 -18.33 -0.74
CA GLU A 25 14.75 -18.41 0.31
C GLU A 25 14.59 -17.03 0.92
N CYS A 26 13.35 -16.62 1.15
CA CYS A 26 13.02 -15.37 1.83
C CYS A 26 13.52 -15.43 3.28
N ALA A 27 14.70 -14.87 3.52
CA ALA A 27 15.31 -14.85 4.85
C ALA A 27 14.73 -13.76 5.77
N LYS A 28 14.24 -12.66 5.17
CA LYS A 28 13.65 -11.50 5.86
C LYS A 28 12.81 -10.72 4.85
N ILE A 29 11.71 -10.14 5.30
CA ILE A 29 10.88 -9.23 4.51
C ILE A 29 11.19 -7.79 4.89
N MET A 30 11.60 -6.97 3.92
CA MET A 30 11.63 -5.51 4.05
C MET A 30 10.30 -4.97 3.51
N ALA A 31 9.46 -4.46 4.41
CA ALA A 31 8.15 -3.93 4.06
C ALA A 31 8.15 -2.40 4.11
N THR A 32 7.27 -1.77 3.34
CA THR A 32 7.02 -0.33 3.36
C THR A 32 5.53 -0.05 3.10
N GLY A 33 5.10 1.19 3.29
CA GLY A 33 3.73 1.62 3.06
C GLY A 33 3.61 3.13 2.96
N HIS A 34 2.37 3.62 2.92
CA HIS A 34 2.09 5.04 2.84
C HIS A 34 2.54 5.75 4.13
N PRO A 35 3.36 6.83 4.05
CA PRO A 35 3.86 7.52 5.24
C PRO A 35 2.82 8.43 5.93
N GLN A 36 1.69 8.72 5.28
CA GLN A 36 0.65 9.64 5.74
C GLN A 36 -0.75 9.02 5.58
N TYR A 37 -0.97 7.84 6.15
CA TYR A 37 -2.26 7.13 6.11
C TYR A 37 -2.68 6.63 7.52
N PRO A 38 -2.74 7.54 8.53
CA PRO A 38 -3.13 7.15 9.86
C PRO A 38 -4.65 6.76 9.92
N ALA A 39 -5.06 5.84 10.77
CA ALA A 39 -4.27 5.01 11.68
C ALA A 39 -3.74 3.71 11.00
N LEU A 40 -3.95 3.56 9.68
CA LEU A 40 -3.62 2.33 8.96
C LEU A 40 -2.11 2.16 8.76
N ALA A 41 -1.45 3.20 8.25
CA ALA A 41 0.00 3.22 8.04
C ALA A 41 0.52 4.66 8.10
N TYR A 42 1.50 4.94 8.93
CA TYR A 42 2.11 6.26 8.99
C TYR A 42 3.56 6.19 9.45
N LYS A 43 4.33 7.22 9.11
CA LYS A 43 5.74 7.31 9.48
C LYS A 43 5.87 7.69 10.97
N ASP A 44 6.71 6.93 11.69
CA ASP A 44 7.19 7.25 13.03
C ASP A 44 8.71 7.00 13.06
N GLY A 45 9.50 8.06 13.12
CA GLY A 45 10.96 7.97 12.93
C GLY A 45 11.32 7.37 11.57
N ASP A 46 12.07 6.26 11.58
CA ASP A 46 12.47 5.51 10.38
C ASP A 46 11.51 4.35 10.03
N ALA A 47 10.50 4.11 10.85
CA ALA A 47 9.54 3.04 10.66
C ALA A 47 8.24 3.53 9.99
N ILE A 48 7.51 2.59 9.37
CA ILE A 48 6.09 2.72 9.12
C ILE A 48 5.36 1.91 10.18
N VAL A 49 4.48 2.57 10.93
CA VAL A 49 3.68 1.98 12.01
C VAL A 49 2.19 2.11 11.72
N GLY A 50 1.34 1.44 12.49
CA GLY A 50 -0.11 1.46 12.35
C GLY A 50 -0.71 0.07 12.27
N ALA A 51 -1.99 -0.01 11.92
CA ALA A 51 -2.74 -1.27 11.90
C ALA A 51 -2.20 -2.25 10.84
N VAL A 52 -1.85 -1.77 9.65
CA VAL A 52 -1.40 -2.65 8.56
C VAL A 52 0.02 -3.18 8.77
N PRO A 53 1.02 -2.39 9.21
CA PRO A 53 2.27 -2.95 9.72
C PRO A 53 2.07 -4.02 10.78
N THR A 54 1.20 -3.79 11.77
CA THR A 54 0.88 -4.77 12.83
C THR A 54 0.28 -6.05 12.25
N LEU A 55 -0.62 -5.95 11.27
CA LEU A 55 -1.20 -7.08 10.54
C LEU A 55 -0.11 -7.94 9.89
N VAL A 56 0.72 -7.32 9.05
CA VAL A 56 1.75 -8.07 8.29
C VAL A 56 2.84 -8.63 9.19
N GLU A 57 3.20 -7.94 10.28
CA GLU A 57 4.15 -8.43 11.30
C GLU A 57 3.57 -9.62 12.06
N THR A 58 2.27 -9.60 12.39
CA THR A 58 1.60 -10.72 13.05
C THR A 58 1.62 -11.96 12.17
N ILE A 59 1.28 -11.82 10.88
CA ILE A 59 1.33 -12.92 9.91
C ILE A 59 2.78 -13.42 9.75
N ALA A 60 3.75 -12.52 9.59
CA ALA A 60 5.15 -12.89 9.45
C ALA A 60 5.67 -13.70 10.66
N LYS A 61 5.27 -13.34 11.88
CA LYS A 61 5.57 -14.09 13.11
C LYS A 61 4.93 -15.49 13.10
N GLN A 62 3.68 -15.63 12.68
CA GLN A 62 2.98 -16.93 12.57
C GLN A 62 3.71 -17.88 11.62
N ILE A 63 4.27 -17.36 10.53
CA ILE A 63 5.02 -18.18 9.54
C ILE A 63 6.52 -18.22 9.79
N ASN A 64 7.01 -17.67 10.92
CA ASN A 64 8.42 -17.66 11.33
C ASN A 64 9.36 -16.97 10.32
N VAL A 65 8.93 -15.87 9.69
CA VAL A 65 9.75 -15.05 8.79
C VAL A 65 9.95 -13.67 9.42
N PRO A 66 11.20 -13.20 9.62
CA PRO A 66 11.46 -11.85 10.10
C PRO A 66 10.91 -10.81 9.13
N LEU A 67 10.26 -9.75 9.66
CA LEU A 67 9.76 -8.62 8.89
C LEU A 67 10.17 -7.30 9.55
N GLU A 68 10.54 -6.33 8.75
CA GLU A 68 10.82 -4.96 9.18
C GLU A 68 10.03 -4.00 8.30
N SER A 69 9.20 -3.16 8.93
CA SER A 69 8.42 -2.10 8.27
C SER A 69 9.21 -0.79 8.33
N LYS A 70 9.65 -0.29 7.16
CA LYS A 70 10.54 0.88 7.07
C LYS A 70 9.95 2.01 6.22
N ALA A 71 10.10 3.25 6.68
CA ALA A 71 9.78 4.43 5.91
C ALA A 71 10.79 4.62 4.76
N MET A 72 10.30 4.79 3.53
CA MET A 72 11.13 4.94 2.33
C MET A 72 10.82 6.24 1.58
N GLY A 73 10.67 7.34 2.33
CA GLY A 73 10.40 8.67 1.77
C GLY A 73 8.91 8.95 1.62
N SER A 74 8.54 9.66 0.54
CA SER A 74 7.16 9.95 0.16
C SER A 74 6.41 8.69 -0.29
N TRP A 75 5.11 8.82 -0.54
CA TRP A 75 4.34 7.70 -1.12
C TRP A 75 4.87 7.27 -2.50
N ALA A 76 5.26 8.22 -3.32
CA ALA A 76 5.90 7.94 -4.60
C ALA A 76 7.24 7.19 -4.43
N ASP A 77 8.06 7.57 -3.44
CA ASP A 77 9.32 6.89 -3.14
C ASP A 77 9.10 5.46 -2.61
N ALA A 78 8.10 5.23 -1.77
CA ALA A 78 7.74 3.90 -1.27
C ALA A 78 7.35 2.96 -2.43
N GLN A 79 6.55 3.46 -3.38
CA GLN A 79 6.19 2.71 -4.60
C GLN A 79 7.42 2.45 -5.49
N ALA A 80 8.31 3.43 -5.65
CA ALA A 80 9.55 3.27 -6.40
C ALA A 80 10.45 2.21 -5.73
N ALA A 81 10.54 2.19 -4.40
CA ALA A 81 11.31 1.18 -3.66
C ALA A 81 10.77 -0.24 -3.92
N ALA A 82 9.46 -0.44 -3.94
CA ALA A 82 8.86 -1.73 -4.29
C ALA A 82 9.09 -2.10 -5.76
N ARG A 83 8.95 -1.13 -6.69
CA ARG A 83 9.23 -1.34 -8.13
C ARG A 83 10.69 -1.73 -8.38
N ASP A 84 11.61 -1.14 -7.64
CA ASP A 84 13.05 -1.40 -7.75
C ASP A 84 13.50 -2.68 -7.04
N GLY A 85 12.67 -3.27 -6.16
CA GLY A 85 12.99 -4.43 -5.32
C GLY A 85 13.83 -4.07 -4.09
N LYS A 86 13.84 -2.80 -3.70
CA LYS A 86 14.44 -2.33 -2.43
C LYS A 86 13.51 -2.61 -1.24
N ALA A 87 12.21 -2.66 -1.48
CA ALA A 87 11.21 -3.20 -0.58
C ALA A 87 10.68 -4.51 -1.18
N ASP A 88 10.57 -5.53 -0.34
CA ASP A 88 9.99 -6.82 -0.69
C ASP A 88 8.47 -6.75 -0.73
N MET A 89 7.89 -5.96 0.16
CA MET A 89 6.45 -5.82 0.37
C MET A 89 6.07 -4.34 0.46
N ILE A 90 4.92 -4.01 -0.13
CA ILE A 90 4.24 -2.74 0.08
C ILE A 90 2.81 -3.01 0.54
N PHE A 91 2.31 -2.22 1.48
CA PHE A 91 0.97 -2.38 2.02
C PHE A 91 0.18 -1.06 1.99
N GLY A 92 -1.15 -1.19 2.06
CA GLY A 92 -2.04 -0.06 1.92
C GLY A 92 -2.12 0.46 0.48
N VAL A 93 -2.14 -0.46 -0.49
CA VAL A 93 -2.09 -0.12 -1.91
C VAL A 93 -3.37 -0.54 -2.62
N TYR A 94 -3.98 0.37 -3.37
CA TYR A 94 -5.09 0.05 -4.27
C TYR A 94 -4.57 -0.59 -5.55
N TYR A 95 -5.40 -1.46 -6.13
CA TYR A 95 -5.08 -2.08 -7.40
C TYR A 95 -5.18 -1.09 -8.57
N ASN A 96 -4.18 -1.10 -9.44
CA ASN A 96 -4.27 -0.63 -10.81
C ASN A 96 -3.30 -1.42 -11.71
N ASP A 97 -3.51 -1.34 -13.03
CA ASP A 97 -2.75 -2.11 -14.02
C ASP A 97 -1.27 -1.69 -14.08
N GLU A 98 -0.95 -0.42 -13.82
CA GLU A 98 0.44 0.04 -13.78
C GLU A 98 1.18 -0.60 -12.61
N ARG A 99 0.58 -0.59 -11.42
CA ARG A 99 1.15 -1.22 -10.23
C ARG A 99 1.25 -2.73 -10.39
N ALA A 100 0.26 -3.37 -11.03
CA ALA A 100 0.26 -4.79 -11.32
C ALA A 100 1.41 -5.24 -12.24
N GLN A 101 2.10 -4.33 -12.93
CA GLN A 101 3.30 -4.68 -13.70
C GLN A 101 4.48 -5.04 -12.80
N TYR A 102 4.58 -4.46 -11.60
CA TYR A 102 5.69 -4.67 -10.67
C TYR A 102 5.29 -5.24 -9.31
N LEU A 103 3.99 -5.37 -9.00
CA LEU A 103 3.45 -5.93 -7.77
C LEU A 103 2.68 -7.22 -8.03
N ASP A 104 2.86 -8.19 -7.14
CA ASP A 104 2.01 -9.36 -6.95
C ASP A 104 1.10 -9.11 -5.75
N TYR A 105 -0.19 -8.85 -5.98
CA TYR A 105 -1.17 -8.55 -4.95
C TYR A 105 -1.55 -9.79 -4.14
N VAL A 106 -1.51 -9.67 -2.81
CA VAL A 106 -1.97 -10.71 -1.89
C VAL A 106 -3.49 -10.67 -1.81
N GLN A 107 -4.12 -11.81 -2.05
CA GLN A 107 -5.57 -11.95 -1.95
C GLN A 107 -5.95 -12.66 -0.62
N PRO A 108 -7.07 -12.24 0.02
CA PRO A 108 -7.98 -11.14 -0.35
C PRO A 108 -7.43 -9.75 0.01
N ALA A 109 -8.13 -8.70 -0.40
CA ALA A 109 -7.97 -7.38 0.18
C ALA A 109 -8.19 -7.43 1.70
N PHE A 110 -7.44 -6.63 2.47
CA PHE A 110 -7.61 -6.64 3.93
C PHE A 110 -8.72 -5.70 4.41
N MET A 111 -9.13 -4.73 3.57
CA MET A 111 -10.29 -3.86 3.82
C MET A 111 -10.76 -3.18 2.54
N PHE A 112 -11.94 -2.55 2.66
CA PHE A 112 -12.43 -1.56 1.70
C PHE A 112 -12.23 -0.16 2.28
N ASP A 113 -11.88 0.79 1.44
CA ASP A 113 -11.63 2.17 1.84
C ASP A 113 -12.37 3.14 0.93
N ASP A 114 -13.08 4.09 1.55
CA ASP A 114 -13.80 5.13 0.83
C ASP A 114 -12.85 6.27 0.45
N VAL A 115 -12.84 6.58 -0.84
CA VAL A 115 -12.20 7.79 -1.35
C VAL A 115 -13.19 8.94 -1.29
N ALA A 116 -12.81 10.01 -0.61
CA ALA A 116 -13.66 11.13 -0.31
C ALA A 116 -13.23 12.40 -1.06
N ILE A 117 -14.21 13.31 -1.20
CA ILE A 117 -13.98 14.67 -1.69
C ILE A 117 -14.03 15.62 -0.51
N PHE A 118 -12.91 16.29 -0.26
CA PHE A 118 -12.79 17.35 0.74
C PHE A 118 -12.91 18.72 0.07
N VAL A 119 -13.61 19.64 0.72
CA VAL A 119 -13.79 21.03 0.26
C VAL A 119 -13.50 22.00 1.41
N ALA A 120 -13.17 23.24 1.09
CA ALA A 120 -13.11 24.28 2.11
C ALA A 120 -14.52 24.52 2.69
N LYS A 121 -14.59 24.83 3.98
CA LYS A 121 -15.86 25.02 4.71
C LYS A 121 -16.75 26.06 4.03
N GLY A 122 -18.01 25.71 3.82
CA GLY A 122 -18.99 26.54 3.12
C GLY A 122 -18.77 26.65 1.61
N LYS A 123 -17.94 25.77 1.03
CA LYS A 123 -17.72 25.67 -0.42
C LYS A 123 -18.24 24.35 -1.00
N SER A 124 -19.08 23.63 -0.25
CA SER A 124 -19.76 22.41 -0.72
C SER A 124 -20.56 22.70 -2.00
N PHE A 125 -20.59 21.73 -2.87
CA PHE A 125 -21.37 21.75 -4.11
C PHE A 125 -22.16 20.44 -4.23
N PRO A 126 -23.24 20.41 -5.05
CA PRO A 126 -23.96 19.17 -5.33
C PRO A 126 -23.00 18.13 -5.89
N PHE A 127 -22.93 16.98 -5.23
CA PHE A 127 -22.03 15.88 -5.61
C PHE A 127 -22.76 14.56 -5.55
N THR A 128 -22.85 13.91 -6.71
CA THR A 128 -23.48 12.59 -6.91
C THR A 128 -22.54 11.60 -7.57
N GLY A 129 -21.36 12.06 -8.03
CA GLY A 129 -20.36 11.22 -8.66
C GLY A 129 -19.29 11.99 -9.40
N GLN A 130 -18.41 11.28 -10.04
CA GLN A 130 -17.19 11.83 -10.67
C GLN A 130 -17.45 12.92 -11.72
N ASP A 131 -18.60 12.90 -12.42
CA ASP A 131 -18.94 13.89 -13.46
C ASP A 131 -19.14 15.30 -12.88
N ASP A 132 -19.53 15.42 -11.60
CA ASP A 132 -19.71 16.71 -10.91
C ASP A 132 -18.38 17.43 -10.63
N LEU A 133 -17.26 16.75 -10.82
CA LEU A 133 -15.91 17.31 -10.69
C LEU A 133 -15.43 17.99 -11.98
N ILE A 134 -16.10 17.76 -13.13
CA ILE A 134 -15.71 18.33 -14.42
C ILE A 134 -15.79 19.85 -14.38
N GLY A 135 -14.74 20.52 -14.85
CA GLY A 135 -14.64 22.00 -14.88
C GLY A 135 -14.22 22.65 -13.57
N LYS A 136 -14.04 21.85 -12.50
CA LYS A 136 -13.51 22.30 -11.21
C LYS A 136 -12.02 21.95 -11.09
N LYS A 137 -11.28 22.76 -10.35
CA LYS A 137 -9.87 22.48 -10.04
C LYS A 137 -9.77 21.58 -8.83
N GLY A 138 -9.12 20.44 -9.00
CA GLY A 138 -8.85 19.50 -7.94
C GLY A 138 -7.37 19.48 -7.51
N VAL A 139 -7.12 18.86 -6.36
CA VAL A 139 -5.78 18.52 -5.89
C VAL A 139 -5.79 17.13 -5.28
N THR A 140 -4.67 16.42 -5.38
CA THR A 140 -4.45 15.13 -4.71
C THR A 140 -2.97 14.96 -4.38
N ASN A 141 -2.65 13.97 -3.54
CA ASN A 141 -1.27 13.63 -3.21
C ASN A 141 -0.55 12.99 -4.41
N GLU A 142 0.75 13.25 -4.55
CA GLU A 142 1.59 12.64 -5.59
C GLU A 142 1.69 11.12 -5.37
N GLY A 143 1.65 10.35 -6.46
CA GLY A 143 1.69 8.89 -6.43
C GLY A 143 0.36 8.22 -6.11
N GLU A 144 -0.72 8.97 -5.82
CA GLU A 144 -2.04 8.37 -5.63
C GLU A 144 -2.61 7.82 -6.93
N SER A 145 -3.37 6.75 -6.76
CA SER A 145 -4.20 6.12 -7.79
C SER A 145 -5.47 5.63 -7.11
N TYR A 146 -6.57 5.79 -7.77
CA TYR A 146 -7.90 5.42 -7.27
C TYR A 146 -8.54 4.31 -8.11
N GLY A 147 -7.68 3.54 -8.81
CA GLY A 147 -8.08 2.46 -9.69
C GLY A 147 -8.18 2.88 -11.16
N ASN A 148 -8.09 1.90 -12.06
CA ASN A 148 -7.97 2.13 -13.52
C ASN A 148 -9.09 3.01 -14.10
N GLU A 149 -10.32 2.78 -13.68
CA GLU A 149 -11.49 3.48 -14.22
C GLU A 149 -11.44 4.96 -13.88
N PHE A 150 -11.32 5.27 -12.58
CA PHE A 150 -11.28 6.66 -12.14
C PHE A 150 -10.00 7.38 -12.56
N ASP A 151 -8.84 6.73 -12.53
CA ASP A 151 -7.58 7.34 -12.99
C ASP A 151 -7.64 7.70 -14.48
N THR A 152 -8.29 6.87 -15.29
CA THR A 152 -8.52 7.16 -16.73
C THR A 152 -9.46 8.35 -16.91
N PHE A 153 -10.56 8.38 -16.16
CA PHE A 153 -11.49 9.49 -16.17
C PHE A 153 -10.83 10.79 -15.69
N MET A 154 -10.13 10.76 -14.57
CA MET A 154 -9.42 11.90 -13.99
C MET A 154 -8.44 12.50 -14.99
N LYS A 155 -7.61 11.66 -15.62
CA LYS A 155 -6.64 12.09 -16.62
C LYS A 155 -7.27 12.72 -17.86
N ALA A 156 -8.45 12.22 -18.27
CA ALA A 156 -9.11 12.65 -19.50
C ALA A 156 -10.03 13.87 -19.32
N LYS A 157 -10.59 14.06 -18.13
CA LYS A 157 -11.74 14.97 -17.90
C LYS A 157 -11.51 15.99 -16.79
N LEU A 158 -10.60 15.75 -15.85
CA LEU A 158 -10.45 16.61 -14.67
C LEU A 158 -9.14 17.40 -14.71
N ASP A 159 -9.16 18.58 -14.10
CA ASP A 159 -7.98 19.43 -13.83
C ASP A 159 -7.54 19.19 -12.37
N VAL A 160 -6.72 18.16 -12.14
CA VAL A 160 -6.26 17.76 -10.80
C VAL A 160 -4.75 17.93 -10.70
N ALA A 161 -4.33 18.86 -9.86
CA ALA A 161 -2.93 19.03 -9.50
C ALA A 161 -2.48 17.90 -8.55
N ARG A 162 -1.21 17.50 -8.67
CA ARG A 162 -0.57 16.54 -7.76
C ARG A 162 0.49 17.24 -6.94
N VAL A 163 0.46 17.07 -5.62
CA VAL A 163 1.40 17.69 -4.68
C VAL A 163 1.93 16.64 -3.71
N ASP A 164 3.15 16.79 -3.27
CA ASP A 164 3.75 15.87 -2.32
C ASP A 164 3.22 16.15 -0.89
N GLY A 165 2.49 15.21 -0.35
CA GLY A 165 1.87 15.24 0.97
C GLY A 165 0.42 15.75 1.00
N ILE A 166 -0.43 15.06 1.78
CA ILE A 166 -1.83 15.46 1.98
C ILE A 166 -1.93 16.83 2.66
N ASP A 167 -1.01 17.15 3.55
CA ASP A 167 -0.92 18.46 4.20
C ASP A 167 -0.73 19.60 3.20
N ASN A 168 0.09 19.40 2.16
CA ASN A 168 0.24 20.40 1.09
C ASN A 168 -1.01 20.47 0.20
N ALA A 169 -1.71 19.35 -0.01
CA ALA A 169 -2.98 19.35 -0.70
C ALA A 169 -4.06 20.15 0.06
N PHE A 170 -4.14 20.03 1.39
CA PHE A 170 -5.00 20.90 2.21
C PHE A 170 -4.62 22.38 2.16
N LYS A 171 -3.32 22.69 2.17
CA LYS A 171 -2.86 24.10 2.00
C LYS A 171 -3.32 24.69 0.68
N ASP A 172 -3.22 23.93 -0.42
CA ASP A 172 -3.66 24.37 -1.73
C ASP A 172 -5.20 24.52 -1.81
N LEU A 173 -5.95 23.60 -1.19
CA LEU A 173 -7.40 23.71 -1.06
C LEU A 173 -7.81 24.99 -0.31
N LEU A 174 -7.23 25.25 0.86
CA LEU A 174 -7.57 26.40 1.71
C LEU A 174 -7.06 27.74 1.13
N ALA A 175 -5.99 27.71 0.34
CA ALA A 175 -5.52 28.88 -0.41
C ALA A 175 -6.40 29.20 -1.66
N GLY A 176 -7.40 28.36 -1.95
CA GLY A 176 -8.27 28.52 -3.13
C GLY A 176 -7.59 28.21 -4.45
N LYS A 177 -6.45 27.52 -4.44
CA LYS A 177 -5.80 27.03 -5.67
C LYS A 177 -6.55 25.83 -6.25
N ALA A 178 -7.24 25.05 -5.39
CA ALA A 178 -8.14 23.98 -5.74
C ALA A 178 -9.52 24.21 -5.10
N GLU A 179 -10.57 23.71 -5.73
CA GLU A 179 -11.95 23.71 -5.24
C GLU A 179 -12.28 22.44 -4.44
N TYR A 180 -11.54 21.35 -4.71
CA TYR A 180 -11.67 20.09 -4.00
C TYR A 180 -10.34 19.36 -3.88
N LEU A 181 -10.24 18.51 -2.85
CA LEU A 181 -9.16 17.56 -2.64
C LEU A 181 -9.73 16.14 -2.71
N ILE A 182 -9.06 15.25 -3.46
CA ILE A 182 -9.35 13.81 -3.47
C ILE A 182 -8.36 13.13 -2.52
N ALA A 183 -8.88 12.41 -1.52
CA ALA A 183 -8.09 11.60 -0.60
C ALA A 183 -8.92 10.45 -0.03
N GLY A 184 -8.26 9.41 0.51
CA GLY A 184 -8.95 8.43 1.34
C GLY A 184 -9.64 9.13 2.52
N TYR A 185 -10.81 8.64 2.91
CA TYR A 185 -11.59 9.25 4.00
C TYR A 185 -10.81 9.30 5.32
N TYR A 186 -10.20 8.17 5.70
CA TYR A 186 -9.44 8.06 6.94
C TYR A 186 -8.20 8.96 6.98
N PRO A 187 -7.27 8.90 6.01
CA PRO A 187 -6.09 9.75 6.05
C PRO A 187 -6.43 11.23 5.91
N GLY A 188 -7.39 11.59 5.06
CA GLY A 188 -7.81 12.99 4.91
C GLY A 188 -8.38 13.57 6.20
N THR A 189 -9.28 12.84 6.87
CA THR A 189 -9.86 13.29 8.15
C THR A 189 -8.83 13.35 9.27
N ALA A 190 -7.92 12.38 9.35
CA ALA A 190 -6.88 12.35 10.36
C ALA A 190 -5.85 13.49 10.17
N GLU A 191 -5.40 13.74 8.95
CA GLU A 191 -4.47 14.84 8.66
C GLU A 191 -5.14 16.22 8.85
N ALA A 192 -6.41 16.36 8.47
CA ALA A 192 -7.17 17.59 8.77
C ALA A 192 -7.28 17.82 10.28
N ALA A 193 -7.46 16.74 11.07
CA ALA A 193 -7.48 16.82 12.52
C ALA A 193 -6.14 17.25 13.11
N LYS A 194 -5.05 16.60 12.68
CA LYS A 194 -3.68 16.89 13.09
C LYS A 194 -3.30 18.33 12.80
N ALA A 195 -3.63 18.82 11.62
CA ALA A 195 -3.36 20.19 11.20
C ALA A 195 -4.30 21.25 11.81
N GLY A 196 -5.25 20.87 12.67
CA GLY A 196 -6.23 21.80 13.25
C GLY A 196 -7.22 22.37 12.23
N LEU A 197 -7.51 21.64 11.15
CA LEU A 197 -8.33 22.10 10.03
C LEU A 197 -9.77 21.59 10.07
N LYS A 198 -10.19 20.83 11.11
CA LYS A 198 -11.55 20.25 11.23
C LYS A 198 -12.67 21.28 11.02
N ASP A 199 -12.46 22.52 11.46
CA ASP A 199 -13.45 23.60 11.31
C ASP A 199 -13.29 24.42 10.02
N GLN A 200 -12.29 24.09 9.20
CA GLN A 200 -11.97 24.81 7.97
C GLN A 200 -12.26 23.98 6.70
N VAL A 201 -12.49 22.68 6.84
CA VAL A 201 -12.79 21.78 5.74
C VAL A 201 -14.06 20.98 6.00
N GLU A 202 -14.68 20.52 4.94
CA GLU A 202 -15.86 19.64 4.95
C GLU A 202 -15.58 18.46 4.01
N VAL A 203 -16.16 17.30 4.33
CA VAL A 203 -16.21 16.15 3.44
C VAL A 203 -17.59 16.12 2.79
N LEU A 204 -17.66 15.92 1.48
CA LEU A 204 -18.93 15.75 0.80
C LEU A 204 -19.56 14.41 1.24
N ASP A 205 -20.89 14.40 1.39
CA ASP A 205 -21.63 13.28 1.99
C ASP A 205 -21.46 11.95 1.24
N GLN A 206 -21.31 12.03 -0.09
CA GLN A 206 -21.13 10.85 -0.92
C GLN A 206 -19.64 10.58 -1.16
N ALA A 207 -19.22 9.34 -0.94
CA ALA A 207 -17.89 8.89 -1.36
C ALA A 207 -17.77 8.96 -2.90
N LEU A 208 -16.60 9.34 -3.38
CA LEU A 208 -16.28 9.31 -4.81
C LEU A 208 -16.32 7.88 -5.34
N LEU A 209 -15.70 6.97 -4.61
CA LEU A 209 -15.69 5.52 -4.85
C LEU A 209 -15.24 4.79 -3.59
N THR A 210 -15.44 3.48 -3.55
CA THR A 210 -14.87 2.59 -2.54
C THR A 210 -13.86 1.67 -3.22
N ALA A 211 -12.65 1.58 -2.69
CA ALA A 211 -11.55 0.80 -3.26
C ALA A 211 -11.13 -0.34 -2.32
N GLU A 212 -10.71 -1.46 -2.91
CA GLU A 212 -10.06 -2.55 -2.18
C GLU A 212 -8.61 -2.18 -1.86
N MET A 213 -8.20 -2.40 -0.60
CA MET A 213 -6.86 -2.10 -0.12
C MET A 213 -6.09 -3.39 0.16
N PHE A 214 -4.88 -3.47 -0.39
CA PHE A 214 -4.08 -4.69 -0.44
C PHE A 214 -2.73 -4.57 0.23
N VAL A 215 -2.21 -5.73 0.60
CA VAL A 215 -0.78 -5.99 0.72
C VAL A 215 -0.29 -6.55 -0.62
N ALA A 216 0.90 -6.17 -1.06
CA ALA A 216 1.47 -6.69 -2.30
C ALA A 216 2.97 -6.92 -2.17
N PHE A 217 3.48 -7.97 -2.82
CA PHE A 217 4.91 -8.21 -2.93
C PHE A 217 5.47 -7.58 -4.20
N SER A 218 6.70 -7.08 -4.12
CA SER A 218 7.47 -6.76 -5.31
C SER A 218 7.70 -8.02 -6.15
N LYS A 219 7.47 -7.95 -7.46
CA LYS A 219 7.79 -9.06 -8.37
C LYS A 219 9.29 -9.40 -8.42
N LYS A 220 10.14 -8.49 -7.94
CA LYS A 220 11.59 -8.68 -7.80
C LYS A 220 11.98 -9.37 -6.49
N SER A 221 11.06 -9.48 -5.52
CA SER A 221 11.35 -10.07 -4.22
C SER A 221 11.32 -11.61 -4.27
N PRO A 222 12.29 -12.29 -3.67
CA PRO A 222 12.21 -13.73 -3.43
C PRO A 222 11.08 -14.09 -2.45
N CYS A 223 10.66 -13.12 -1.60
CA CYS A 223 9.61 -13.32 -0.59
C CYS A 223 8.19 -13.42 -1.18
N ARG A 224 8.00 -13.12 -2.46
CA ARG A 224 6.68 -13.22 -3.12
C ARG A 224 6.07 -14.63 -3.09
N SER A 225 6.89 -15.66 -2.93
CA SER A 225 6.43 -17.05 -2.73
C SER A 225 5.59 -17.23 -1.46
N LEU A 226 5.62 -16.25 -0.53
CA LEU A 226 4.84 -16.25 0.70
C LEU A 226 3.43 -15.64 0.53
N ALA A 227 3.07 -15.14 -0.65
CA ALA A 227 1.80 -14.44 -0.89
C ALA A 227 0.58 -15.25 -0.44
N GLU A 228 0.54 -16.56 -0.71
CA GLU A 228 -0.56 -17.42 -0.26
C GLU A 228 -0.67 -17.50 1.26
N LYS A 229 0.46 -17.62 1.98
CA LYS A 229 0.48 -17.66 3.45
C LYS A 229 0.01 -16.32 4.04
N PHE A 230 0.41 -15.20 3.45
CA PHE A 230 -0.09 -13.89 3.86
C PHE A 230 -1.58 -13.75 3.59
N GLY A 231 -2.09 -14.25 2.46
CA GLY A 231 -3.53 -14.25 2.16
C GLY A 231 -4.36 -15.05 3.16
N GLN A 232 -3.86 -16.21 3.59
CA GLN A 232 -4.48 -17.02 4.63
C GLN A 232 -4.52 -16.26 5.97
N GLY A 233 -3.40 -15.65 6.38
CA GLY A 233 -3.33 -14.86 7.61
C GLY A 233 -4.21 -13.60 7.56
N ILE A 234 -4.31 -12.92 6.41
CA ILE A 234 -5.23 -11.80 6.21
C ILE A 234 -6.67 -12.27 6.41
N THR A 235 -7.06 -13.38 5.77
CA THR A 235 -8.41 -13.95 5.91
C THR A 235 -8.73 -14.27 7.36
N GLU A 236 -7.80 -14.90 8.09
CA GLU A 236 -7.98 -15.23 9.52
C GLU A 236 -8.19 -13.97 10.35
N LEU A 237 -7.26 -13.00 10.30
CA LEU A 237 -7.25 -11.82 11.15
C LEU A 237 -8.33 -10.78 10.81
N THR A 238 -8.89 -10.81 9.59
CA THR A 238 -10.04 -9.98 9.22
C THR A 238 -11.37 -10.65 9.56
N THR A 239 -11.45 -11.97 9.59
CA THR A 239 -12.66 -12.71 9.90
C THR A 239 -12.94 -12.77 11.41
N ASP A 240 -11.91 -12.84 12.25
CA ASP A 240 -12.02 -12.92 13.71
C ASP A 240 -12.06 -11.54 14.41
N ASN A 241 -12.12 -10.45 13.65
CA ASN A 241 -12.07 -9.04 14.07
C ASN A 241 -10.74 -8.61 14.74
N SER A 242 -9.67 -9.40 14.61
CA SER A 242 -8.34 -9.02 15.13
C SER A 242 -7.82 -7.77 14.43
N PHE A 243 -8.05 -7.65 13.11
CA PHE A 243 -7.65 -6.45 12.36
C PHE A 243 -8.41 -5.19 12.82
N ASP A 244 -9.70 -5.27 13.13
CA ASP A 244 -10.48 -4.15 13.66
C ASP A 244 -9.94 -3.68 15.03
N ALA A 245 -9.48 -4.61 15.86
CA ALA A 245 -8.81 -4.29 17.11
C ALA A 245 -7.46 -3.57 16.85
N MET A 246 -6.67 -4.02 15.84
CA MET A 246 -5.43 -3.35 15.44
C MET A 246 -5.69 -1.91 14.96
N VAL A 247 -6.74 -1.70 14.15
CA VAL A 247 -7.15 -0.35 13.69
C VAL A 247 -7.52 0.54 14.88
N THR A 248 -8.29 0.01 15.83
CA THR A 248 -8.69 0.74 17.03
C THR A 248 -7.49 1.16 17.88
N GLU A 249 -6.54 0.25 18.12
CA GLU A 249 -5.34 0.55 18.92
C GLU A 249 -4.40 1.50 18.20
N ALA A 250 -4.23 1.34 16.89
CA ALA A 250 -3.43 2.26 16.08
C ALA A 250 -4.04 3.68 16.06
N GLY A 251 -5.37 3.80 16.03
CA GLY A 251 -6.06 5.08 16.16
C GLY A 251 -5.79 5.77 17.49
N LYS A 252 -5.87 5.03 18.60
CA LYS A 252 -5.53 5.56 19.94
C LYS A 252 -4.05 5.99 20.01
N ALA A 253 -3.14 5.22 19.42
CA ALA A 253 -1.72 5.55 19.42
C ALA A 253 -1.45 6.82 18.60
N TRP A 254 -2.10 6.97 17.44
CA TRP A 254 -2.05 8.18 16.63
C TRP A 254 -2.54 9.40 17.41
N ASP A 255 -3.73 9.34 17.99
CA ASP A 255 -4.31 10.45 18.75
C ASP A 255 -3.43 10.85 19.96
N ALA A 256 -2.84 9.86 20.66
CA ALA A 256 -1.93 10.12 21.77
C ALA A 256 -0.59 10.73 21.31
N GLY A 257 -0.15 10.46 20.09
CA GLY A 257 1.05 11.04 19.46
C GLY A 257 0.87 12.52 19.10
N GLN A 258 -0.33 12.93 18.68
CA GLN A 258 -0.63 14.31 18.28
C GLN A 258 -0.56 15.33 19.41
N GLY A 259 -0.59 14.90 20.67
CA GLY A 259 -0.46 15.79 21.83
C GLY A 259 0.99 16.03 22.29
N LYS A 260 1.99 15.54 21.55
CA LYS A 260 3.41 15.56 21.95
C LYS A 260 4.33 16.40 21.03
N GLU A 261 3.79 17.02 19.97
CA GLU A 261 4.50 17.96 19.10
C GLU A 261 4.24 19.42 19.45
#